data_44d21e9042f0ba3999b92555ebba1665
#
_entry.id   44d21e9042f0ba3999b92555ebba1665
#
_cell.length_a   1.000
_cell.length_b   1.000
_cell.length_c   1.000
_cell.angle_alpha   90.00
_cell.angle_beta   90.00
_cell.angle_gamma   90.00
#
_symmetry.space_group_name_H-M   'P 1'
#
loop_
_entity.id
_entity.type
_entity.pdbx_description
1 polymer ?
#
loop_
_entity_poly.entity_id
_entity_poly.type
_entity_poly.pdbx_seq_one_letter_code
_entity_poly.pdbx_strand_id
1 'polypeptide(L)'
;MMKKKNMVILFSATAALTLAACGNNQSSSSSSNSGTTKYASEVTHDGTPIKGGTLKYAIVSSSPFSGIFADELSQDTTDSSIGGLIDESMFEYDENRKLTNTGLASIEFDVENKTATVTLNSKDYKWSDGQPVTIDDYIFAYQAIGNKDYTGARYDDDYKNVVGMEEYHDGKADSVSGLEKVDDYTVKIHFKEMSPSMQLAGGSVCAYIMPKHIFKDIPEAEWEKSDYVRGTKFVGLGQFKIESIVNGESVTLVPNEHYYKGVAKVDKVIMEVVSPDNIVSEMKAGNYDIATMPNSQYEAYKDLTNVTLLSAQASAYEYIGFHLGKYDKETGKNVTDPNAKMADVKLRQAMAYALDID
;
A
#
# COMPACT_ATOMS: atom_id res chain seq x y z
N MET A 1 24.26 -11.22 -30.08
CA MET A 1 23.08 -10.39 -30.38
C MET A 1 22.30 -10.26 -29.06
N MET A 2 22.54 -9.18 -28.35
CA MET A 2 21.88 -8.93 -27.05
C MET A 2 20.52 -8.29 -27.30
N LYS A 3 19.44 -8.94 -26.85
CA LYS A 3 18.08 -8.35 -26.86
C LYS A 3 18.00 -7.26 -25.80
N LYS A 4 17.79 -6.02 -26.23
CA LYS A 4 17.49 -4.88 -25.35
C LYS A 4 16.15 -5.15 -24.66
N LYS A 5 16.15 -5.24 -23.35
CA LYS A 5 14.93 -5.21 -22.51
C LYS A 5 14.46 -3.76 -22.41
N ASN A 6 13.28 -3.48 -22.90
CA ASN A 6 12.62 -2.19 -22.68
C ASN A 6 12.16 -2.10 -21.24
N MET A 7 12.60 -1.05 -20.56
CA MET A 7 12.24 -0.76 -19.19
C MET A 7 10.94 0.03 -19.16
N VAL A 8 9.90 -0.58 -18.66
CA VAL A 8 8.59 0.06 -18.42
C VAL A 8 8.68 0.80 -17.09
N ILE A 9 8.30 2.08 -17.08
CA ILE A 9 8.15 2.85 -15.84
C ILE A 9 6.78 2.47 -15.28
N LEU A 10 6.76 1.61 -14.27
CA LEU A 10 5.56 1.35 -13.47
C LEU A 10 5.50 2.37 -12.35
N PHE A 11 4.43 3.16 -12.33
CA PHE A 11 3.98 3.81 -11.12
C PHE A 11 3.16 2.77 -10.35
N SER A 12 3.67 2.30 -9.24
CA SER A 12 2.89 1.52 -8.29
C SER A 12 2.06 2.46 -7.40
N ALA A 13 1.09 3.15 -8.00
CA ALA A 13 -0.10 3.47 -7.25
C ALA A 13 -0.84 2.14 -7.15
N THR A 14 -0.97 1.58 -5.96
CA THR A 14 -1.64 0.32 -5.61
C THR A 14 -2.77 -0.10 -6.57
N ALA A 15 -2.38 -0.50 -7.78
CA ALA A 15 -3.21 -1.18 -8.76
C ALA A 15 -2.27 -2.06 -9.56
N ALA A 16 -2.29 -3.35 -9.31
CA ALA A 16 -1.54 -4.35 -10.06
C ALA A 16 -1.89 -4.25 -11.55
N LEU A 17 -0.89 -3.93 -12.38
CA LEU A 17 -1.01 -3.90 -13.83
C LEU A 17 -0.17 -5.03 -14.42
N THR A 18 -0.81 -5.98 -15.04
CA THR A 18 -0.18 -7.10 -15.73
C THR A 18 -0.28 -7.00 -17.24
N LEU A 19 0.78 -7.42 -17.88
CA LEU A 19 0.95 -7.51 -19.33
C LEU A 19 0.08 -8.61 -19.94
N ALA A 20 -0.79 -8.27 -20.89
CA ALA A 20 -1.41 -9.24 -21.78
C ALA A 20 -0.79 -9.15 -23.18
N ALA A 21 -0.24 -10.27 -23.66
CA ALA A 21 0.26 -10.44 -25.02
C ALA A 21 -0.88 -10.69 -26.00
N CYS A 22 -0.86 -10.02 -27.15
CA CYS A 22 -1.78 -10.17 -28.26
C CYS A 22 -1.80 -11.59 -28.83
N GLY A 23 -3.01 -12.13 -29.01
CA GLY A 23 -3.31 -13.26 -29.87
C GLY A 23 -4.70 -13.12 -30.43
N ASN A 24 -4.80 -12.83 -31.71
CA ASN A 24 -6.06 -12.73 -32.47
C ASN A 24 -6.61 -14.14 -32.73
N ASN A 25 -7.80 -14.47 -32.24
CA ASN A 25 -8.74 -15.35 -32.95
C ASN A 25 -10.18 -15.28 -32.41
N GLN A 26 -11.09 -15.15 -33.35
CA GLN A 26 -12.55 -15.18 -33.14
C GLN A 26 -13.04 -16.55 -32.68
N SER A 27 -13.93 -16.62 -31.70
CA SER A 27 -15.33 -17.05 -31.82
C SER A 27 -15.96 -17.46 -30.49
N SER A 28 -17.21 -16.99 -30.35
CA SER A 28 -18.40 -17.52 -29.65
C SER A 28 -18.47 -17.51 -28.12
N SER A 29 -19.20 -16.51 -27.64
CA SER A 29 -20.32 -16.53 -26.67
C SER A 29 -20.27 -17.45 -25.46
N SER A 30 -20.03 -16.85 -24.31
CA SER A 30 -20.78 -17.08 -23.07
C SER A 30 -20.80 -15.80 -22.26
N SER A 31 -22.00 -15.27 -22.04
CA SER A 31 -22.25 -14.06 -21.29
C SER A 31 -21.98 -14.28 -19.80
N SER A 32 -20.84 -13.80 -19.32
CA SER A 32 -20.66 -13.40 -17.96
C SER A 32 -20.49 -11.86 -17.96
N ASN A 33 -21.32 -11.18 -17.23
CA ASN A 33 -21.35 -9.72 -17.11
C ASN A 33 -20.10 -9.25 -16.33
N SER A 34 -18.93 -9.27 -16.99
CA SER A 34 -17.76 -8.56 -16.52
C SER A 34 -17.83 -7.17 -17.14
N GLY A 35 -18.01 -6.15 -16.31
CA GLY A 35 -17.98 -4.76 -16.74
C GLY A 35 -16.71 -4.52 -17.55
N THR A 36 -16.87 -4.35 -18.87
CA THR A 36 -15.75 -4.01 -19.74
C THR A 36 -15.30 -2.59 -19.42
N THR A 37 -14.07 -2.46 -18.91
CA THR A 37 -13.46 -1.14 -18.73
C THR A 37 -13.42 -0.45 -20.10
N LYS A 38 -13.93 0.79 -20.17
CA LYS A 38 -14.01 1.57 -21.42
C LYS A 38 -12.63 2.02 -21.91
N TYR A 39 -11.67 2.12 -21.02
CA TYR A 39 -10.32 2.63 -21.26
C TYR A 39 -9.27 1.54 -21.06
N ALA A 40 -8.09 1.71 -21.69
CA ALA A 40 -6.95 0.86 -21.43
C ALA A 40 -6.50 0.98 -19.97
N SER A 41 -5.93 -0.07 -19.43
CA SER A 41 -5.35 -0.06 -18.08
C SER A 41 -3.95 0.56 -18.05
N GLU A 42 -3.28 0.63 -19.19
CA GLU A 42 -1.93 1.16 -19.32
C GLU A 42 -1.71 1.84 -20.68
N VAL A 43 -0.71 2.71 -20.72
CA VAL A 43 -0.19 3.32 -21.95
C VAL A 43 1.30 3.02 -22.06
N THR A 44 1.71 2.52 -23.22
CA THR A 44 3.11 2.31 -23.57
C THR A 44 3.53 3.27 -24.68
N HIS A 45 4.72 3.82 -24.58
CA HIS A 45 5.33 4.65 -25.62
C HIS A 45 6.63 4.01 -26.10
N ASP A 46 6.82 3.91 -27.41
CA ASP A 46 8.04 3.39 -28.03
C ASP A 46 9.21 4.40 -28.02
N GLY A 47 9.00 5.58 -27.45
CA GLY A 47 9.98 6.66 -27.38
C GLY A 47 11.11 6.38 -26.40
N THR A 48 12.26 7.05 -26.63
CA THR A 48 13.33 7.07 -25.65
C THR A 48 12.92 7.91 -24.44
N PRO A 49 12.98 7.39 -23.21
CA PRO A 49 12.63 8.15 -22.03
C PRO A 49 13.48 9.42 -21.90
N ILE A 50 12.84 10.53 -21.69
CA ILE A 50 13.48 11.82 -21.39
C ILE A 50 14.11 11.73 -19.99
N LYS A 51 15.33 12.25 -19.84
CA LYS A 51 15.96 12.42 -18.54
C LYS A 51 15.71 13.82 -18.01
N GLY A 52 15.52 13.91 -16.69
CA GLY A 52 15.29 15.18 -16.03
C GLY A 52 13.84 15.61 -16.03
N GLY A 53 13.61 16.84 -15.59
CA GLY A 53 12.29 17.43 -15.48
C GLY A 53 11.58 17.14 -14.17
N THR A 54 10.45 17.81 -13.98
CA THR A 54 9.60 17.68 -12.80
C THR A 54 8.26 17.08 -13.20
N LEU A 55 7.83 16.05 -12.51
CA LEU A 55 6.52 15.46 -12.65
C LEU A 55 5.62 15.98 -11.52
N LYS A 56 4.44 16.49 -11.89
CA LYS A 56 3.43 16.96 -10.95
C LYS A 56 2.30 15.94 -10.82
N TYR A 57 2.11 15.45 -9.61
CA TYR A 57 1.09 14.47 -9.26
C TYR A 57 0.05 15.09 -8.34
N ALA A 58 -1.21 15.11 -8.74
CA ALA A 58 -2.30 15.56 -7.89
C ALA A 58 -2.84 14.42 -7.03
N ILE A 59 -2.71 14.55 -5.71
CA ILE A 59 -3.39 13.68 -4.73
C ILE A 59 -4.79 14.25 -4.54
N VAL A 60 -5.79 13.61 -5.16
CA VAL A 60 -7.16 14.11 -5.10
C VAL A 60 -7.81 13.72 -3.78
N SER A 61 -7.92 14.68 -2.88
CA SER A 61 -8.46 14.49 -1.54
C SER A 61 -9.17 15.74 -1.03
N SER A 62 -10.23 15.55 -0.23
CA SER A 62 -10.89 16.63 0.51
C SER A 62 -10.21 16.93 1.85
N SER A 63 -9.23 16.14 2.25
CA SER A 63 -8.48 16.27 3.49
C SER A 63 -6.99 16.41 3.21
N PRO A 64 -6.25 17.19 4.00
CA PRO A 64 -4.79 17.19 3.95
C PRO A 64 -4.24 15.82 4.35
N PHE A 65 -3.02 15.50 3.92
CA PHE A 65 -2.31 14.33 4.46
C PHE A 65 -1.89 14.56 5.91
N SER A 66 -1.84 13.50 6.70
CA SER A 66 -1.49 13.58 8.11
C SER A 66 0.02 13.66 8.34
N GLY A 67 0.80 13.19 7.37
CA GLY A 67 2.26 13.16 7.39
C GLY A 67 2.83 11.93 8.10
N ILE A 68 2.07 10.86 8.28
CA ILE A 68 2.60 9.57 8.72
C ILE A 68 2.93 8.75 7.49
N PHE A 69 4.20 8.77 7.08
CA PHE A 69 4.64 8.14 5.84
C PHE A 69 5.05 6.67 5.99
N ALA A 70 5.28 6.21 7.20
CA ALA A 70 5.56 4.81 7.50
C ALA A 70 4.25 4.00 7.42
N ASP A 71 4.14 3.10 6.46
CA ASP A 71 2.92 2.33 6.17
C ASP A 71 2.46 1.47 7.35
N GLU A 72 3.38 1.04 8.21
CA GLU A 72 3.06 0.30 9.42
C GLU A 72 2.21 1.11 10.41
N LEU A 73 2.40 2.44 10.42
CA LEU A 73 1.72 3.36 11.32
C LEU A 73 0.60 4.13 10.62
N SER A 74 0.66 4.27 9.30
CA SER A 74 -0.31 5.05 8.53
C SER A 74 -1.70 4.44 8.54
N GLN A 75 -2.72 5.29 8.69
CA GLN A 75 -4.14 4.93 8.63
C GLN A 75 -4.89 5.79 7.61
N ASP A 76 -4.19 6.61 6.84
CA ASP A 76 -4.76 7.56 5.88
C ASP A 76 -4.32 7.22 4.44
N THR A 77 -5.28 7.16 3.53
CA THR A 77 -5.02 6.83 2.11
C THR A 77 -4.25 7.93 1.39
N THR A 78 -4.33 9.18 1.86
CA THR A 78 -3.57 10.31 1.31
C THR A 78 -2.09 10.15 1.63
N ASP A 79 -1.77 9.78 2.88
CA ASP A 79 -0.40 9.44 3.30
C ASP A 79 0.13 8.21 2.53
N SER A 80 -0.68 7.16 2.39
CA SER A 80 -0.30 5.95 1.64
C SER A 80 -0.01 6.23 0.16
N SER A 81 -0.64 7.24 -0.44
CA SER A 81 -0.33 7.65 -1.82
C SER A 81 1.11 8.20 -1.94
N ILE A 82 1.61 8.85 -0.90
CA ILE A 82 3.00 9.32 -0.82
C ILE A 82 3.90 8.14 -0.46
N GLY A 83 3.51 7.35 0.54
CA GLY A 83 4.21 6.15 1.00
C GLY A 83 4.59 5.21 -0.14
N GLY A 84 3.67 4.91 -1.05
CA GLY A 84 3.90 4.03 -2.19
C GLY A 84 4.96 4.48 -3.21
N LEU A 85 5.50 5.70 -3.10
CA LEU A 85 6.63 6.17 -3.91
C LEU A 85 7.96 6.17 -3.16
N ILE A 86 7.92 6.22 -1.83
CA ILE A 86 9.11 6.32 -0.97
C ILE A 86 9.44 5.03 -0.22
N ASP A 87 8.51 4.08 -0.21
CA ASP A 87 8.70 2.77 0.40
C ASP A 87 8.21 1.63 -0.50
N GLU A 88 8.51 0.39 -0.14
CA GLU A 88 8.17 -0.82 -0.89
C GLU A 88 7.63 -1.90 0.05
N SER A 89 6.67 -2.67 -0.46
CA SER A 89 6.20 -3.88 0.21
C SER A 89 7.21 -5.02 0.05
N MET A 90 7.30 -5.91 1.04
CA MET A 90 8.09 -7.16 0.95
C MET A 90 7.70 -8.00 -0.24
N PHE A 91 6.41 -8.00 -0.60
CA PHE A 91 5.87 -8.90 -1.61
C PHE A 91 5.17 -8.14 -2.72
N GLU A 92 5.23 -8.70 -3.93
CA GLU A 92 4.39 -8.31 -5.07
C GLU A 92 3.27 -9.33 -5.27
N TYR A 93 2.22 -8.89 -5.97
CA TYR A 93 1.03 -9.69 -6.26
C TYR A 93 0.72 -9.66 -7.75
N ASP A 94 0.19 -10.77 -8.27
CA ASP A 94 -0.30 -10.84 -9.65
C ASP A 94 -1.70 -10.19 -9.80
N GLU A 95 -2.23 -10.21 -11.01
CA GLU A 95 -3.55 -9.67 -11.34
C GLU A 95 -4.70 -10.33 -10.56
N ASN A 96 -4.50 -11.57 -10.08
CA ASN A 96 -5.43 -12.30 -9.24
C ASN A 96 -5.20 -12.05 -7.75
N ARG A 97 -4.33 -11.08 -7.41
CA ARG A 97 -3.93 -10.71 -6.06
C ARG A 97 -3.19 -11.83 -5.29
N LYS A 98 -2.61 -12.77 -6.02
CA LYS A 98 -1.81 -13.84 -5.47
C LYS A 98 -0.36 -13.39 -5.32
N LEU A 99 0.26 -13.76 -4.19
CA LEU A 99 1.69 -13.54 -3.93
C LEU A 99 2.54 -14.08 -5.09
N THR A 100 3.48 -13.24 -5.52
CA THR A 100 4.55 -13.61 -6.46
C THR A 100 5.89 -13.64 -5.73
N ASN A 101 6.90 -14.21 -6.37
CA ASN A 101 8.26 -14.23 -5.83
C ASN A 101 9.16 -13.19 -6.54
N THR A 102 8.59 -12.08 -6.99
CA THR A 102 9.25 -11.05 -7.80
C THR A 102 9.56 -9.75 -7.05
N GLY A 103 8.98 -9.57 -5.84
CA GLY A 103 9.20 -8.40 -4.97
C GLY A 103 10.57 -8.39 -4.27
N LEU A 104 10.65 -7.73 -3.13
CA LEU A 104 11.85 -7.73 -2.28
C LEU A 104 12.18 -9.12 -1.76
N ALA A 105 11.16 -9.94 -1.51
CA ALA A 105 11.31 -11.29 -1.01
C ALA A 105 10.47 -12.31 -1.76
N SER A 106 10.88 -13.55 -1.67
CA SER A 106 10.11 -14.73 -2.01
C SER A 106 9.58 -15.40 -0.74
N ILE A 107 8.46 -16.13 -0.87
CA ILE A 107 7.84 -16.84 0.23
C ILE A 107 7.45 -18.26 -0.20
N GLU A 108 7.74 -19.24 0.65
CA GLU A 108 7.36 -20.63 0.50
C GLU A 108 6.51 -21.06 1.70
N PHE A 109 5.32 -21.62 1.45
CA PHE A 109 4.41 -22.10 2.48
C PHE A 109 4.53 -23.61 2.67
N ASP A 110 4.72 -24.04 3.91
CA ASP A 110 4.61 -25.42 4.34
C ASP A 110 3.37 -25.58 5.24
N VAL A 111 2.26 -25.94 4.61
CA VAL A 111 0.95 -26.03 5.27
C VAL A 111 0.91 -27.14 6.33
N GLU A 112 1.63 -28.24 6.09
CA GLU A 112 1.66 -29.38 7.01
C GLU A 112 2.35 -28.99 8.33
N ASN A 113 3.48 -28.29 8.24
CA ASN A 113 4.24 -27.82 9.39
C ASN A 113 3.81 -26.44 9.90
N LYS A 114 2.81 -25.82 9.27
CA LYS A 114 2.28 -24.48 9.59
C LYS A 114 3.39 -23.42 9.60
N THR A 115 4.24 -23.43 8.59
CA THR A 115 5.32 -22.45 8.46
C THR A 115 5.33 -21.76 7.10
N ALA A 116 5.87 -20.56 7.08
CA ALA A 116 6.27 -19.89 5.85
C ALA A 116 7.75 -19.51 5.94
N THR A 117 8.50 -19.75 4.88
CA THR A 117 9.90 -19.34 4.77
C THR A 117 9.97 -18.13 3.85
N VAL A 118 10.45 -17.00 4.38
CA VAL A 118 10.63 -15.75 3.64
C VAL A 118 12.11 -15.53 3.41
N THR A 119 12.49 -15.30 2.15
CA THR A 119 13.89 -15.07 1.75
C THR A 119 14.00 -13.80 0.91
N LEU A 120 14.89 -12.89 1.27
CA LEU A 120 15.19 -11.71 0.47
C LEU A 120 15.79 -12.13 -0.89
N ASN A 121 15.27 -11.57 -1.98
CA ASN A 121 15.64 -11.94 -3.34
C ASN A 121 17.03 -11.43 -3.76
N SER A 122 17.62 -10.50 -2.99
CA SER A 122 18.99 -10.01 -3.20
C SER A 122 19.66 -9.69 -1.88
N LYS A 123 20.97 -9.89 -1.85
CA LYS A 123 21.86 -9.48 -0.74
C LYS A 123 22.37 -8.06 -0.88
N ASP A 124 22.09 -7.42 -2.02
CA ASP A 124 22.60 -6.09 -2.37
C ASP A 124 21.57 -4.97 -2.14
N TYR A 125 20.39 -5.31 -1.60
CA TYR A 125 19.38 -4.31 -1.25
C TYR A 125 19.90 -3.31 -0.22
N LYS A 126 19.59 -2.04 -0.45
CA LYS A 126 19.95 -0.95 0.43
C LYS A 126 18.77 -0.05 0.71
N TRP A 127 18.67 0.38 1.93
CA TRP A 127 17.82 1.48 2.32
C TRP A 127 18.22 2.78 1.61
N SER A 128 17.34 3.75 1.57
CA SER A 128 17.58 5.04 0.89
C SER A 128 18.73 5.85 1.49
N ASP A 129 19.18 5.51 2.70
CA ASP A 129 20.37 6.07 3.35
C ASP A 129 21.67 5.28 3.06
N GLY A 130 21.56 4.20 2.25
CA GLY A 130 22.68 3.36 1.84
C GLY A 130 23.03 2.21 2.78
N GLN A 131 22.33 2.06 3.92
CA GLN A 131 22.53 0.92 4.81
C GLN A 131 21.99 -0.37 4.16
N PRO A 132 22.63 -1.53 4.42
CA PRO A 132 22.17 -2.80 3.86
C PRO A 132 20.81 -3.21 4.47
N VAL A 133 19.98 -3.85 3.66
CA VAL A 133 18.75 -4.50 4.10
C VAL A 133 19.06 -5.93 4.50
N THR A 134 18.57 -6.33 5.64
CA THR A 134 18.68 -7.71 6.15
C THR A 134 17.32 -8.23 6.61
N ILE A 135 17.26 -9.53 6.87
CA ILE A 135 16.04 -10.15 7.40
C ILE A 135 15.71 -9.66 8.82
N ASP A 136 16.68 -9.09 9.53
CA ASP A 136 16.45 -8.48 10.84
C ASP A 136 15.52 -7.26 10.75
N ASP A 137 15.52 -6.54 9.62
CA ASP A 137 14.60 -5.42 9.36
C ASP A 137 13.16 -5.90 9.19
N TYR A 138 12.98 -7.06 8.57
CA TYR A 138 11.67 -7.70 8.43
C TYR A 138 11.16 -8.28 9.75
N ILE A 139 12.01 -8.98 10.49
CA ILE A 139 11.70 -9.46 11.85
C ILE A 139 11.33 -8.27 12.74
N PHE A 140 12.03 -7.16 12.60
CA PHE A 140 11.78 -5.94 13.37
C PHE A 140 10.39 -5.36 13.07
N ALA A 141 9.91 -5.39 11.83
CA ALA A 141 8.55 -4.93 11.50
C ALA A 141 7.47 -5.77 12.22
N TYR A 142 7.64 -7.09 12.32
CA TYR A 142 6.76 -7.93 13.14
C TYR A 142 6.80 -7.55 14.62
N GLN A 143 8.00 -7.31 15.15
CA GLN A 143 8.19 -6.91 16.55
C GLN A 143 7.58 -5.54 16.82
N ALA A 144 7.74 -4.59 15.90
CA ALA A 144 7.16 -3.27 15.97
C ALA A 144 5.64 -3.31 16.05
N ILE A 145 5.00 -4.01 15.12
CA ILE A 145 3.53 -4.14 15.09
C ILE A 145 3.03 -4.95 16.29
N GLY A 146 3.80 -5.95 16.74
CA GLY A 146 3.47 -6.77 17.89
C GLY A 146 3.75 -6.14 19.26
N ASN A 147 4.41 -5.00 19.33
CA ASN A 147 4.75 -4.36 20.61
C ASN A 147 3.48 -3.83 21.31
N LYS A 148 3.49 -3.88 22.65
CA LYS A 148 2.37 -3.38 23.48
C LYS A 148 2.12 -1.87 23.34
N ASP A 149 3.14 -1.11 22.97
CA ASP A 149 3.09 0.35 22.81
C ASP A 149 2.81 0.77 21.36
N TYR A 150 2.53 -0.19 20.46
CA TYR A 150 2.17 0.06 19.07
C TYR A 150 0.87 0.85 18.95
N THR A 151 0.91 1.98 18.23
CA THR A 151 -0.22 2.91 18.09
C THR A 151 -1.00 2.77 16.79
N GLY A 152 -0.47 1.98 15.84
CA GLY A 152 -1.11 1.76 14.54
C GLY A 152 -2.27 0.78 14.60
N ALA A 153 -2.85 0.47 13.43
CA ALA A 153 -4.04 -0.38 13.29
C ALA A 153 -3.73 -1.79 12.77
N ARG A 154 -2.45 -2.17 12.66
CA ARG A 154 -2.06 -3.44 12.00
C ARG A 154 -2.05 -4.66 12.93
N TYR A 155 -2.02 -4.46 14.27
CA TYR A 155 -2.05 -5.56 15.22
C TYR A 155 -3.45 -6.16 15.31
N ASP A 156 -3.70 -7.18 14.54
CA ASP A 156 -4.98 -7.88 14.42
C ASP A 156 -4.85 -9.39 14.61
N ASP A 157 -5.88 -10.15 14.27
CA ASP A 157 -5.88 -11.60 14.42
C ASP A 157 -4.88 -12.31 13.50
N ASP A 158 -4.49 -11.69 12.39
CA ASP A 158 -3.47 -12.22 11.51
C ASP A 158 -2.08 -12.18 12.17
N TYR A 159 -1.75 -11.07 12.83
CA TYR A 159 -0.51 -10.98 13.60
C TYR A 159 -0.52 -11.89 14.82
N LYS A 160 -1.64 -11.99 15.54
CA LYS A 160 -1.81 -12.90 16.68
C LYS A 160 -1.69 -14.37 16.28
N ASN A 161 -1.88 -14.70 15.00
CA ASN A 161 -1.71 -16.04 14.45
C ASN A 161 -0.23 -16.49 14.41
N VAL A 162 0.73 -15.58 14.49
CA VAL A 162 2.15 -15.92 14.63
C VAL A 162 2.40 -16.47 16.04
N VAL A 163 3.08 -17.61 16.14
CA VAL A 163 3.38 -18.25 17.43
C VAL A 163 4.19 -17.32 18.33
N GLY A 164 3.76 -17.15 19.58
CA GLY A 164 4.43 -16.30 20.57
C GLY A 164 4.19 -14.79 20.40
N MET A 165 3.37 -14.37 19.42
CA MET A 165 3.07 -12.96 19.20
C MET A 165 2.26 -12.35 20.34
N GLU A 166 1.25 -13.05 20.85
CA GLU A 166 0.44 -12.55 21.97
C GLU A 166 1.24 -12.46 23.26
N GLU A 167 2.11 -13.43 23.54
CA GLU A 167 3.00 -13.40 24.68
C GLU A 167 3.98 -12.22 24.62
N TYR A 168 4.49 -11.93 23.43
CA TYR A 168 5.33 -10.77 23.20
C TYR A 168 4.55 -9.46 23.40
N HIS A 169 3.37 -9.33 22.80
CA HIS A 169 2.50 -8.16 22.94
C HIS A 169 2.11 -7.89 24.40
N ASP A 170 1.83 -8.93 25.16
CA ASP A 170 1.47 -8.81 26.57
C ASP A 170 2.69 -8.52 27.50
N GLY A 171 3.90 -8.44 26.95
CA GLY A 171 5.14 -8.26 27.72
C GLY A 171 5.55 -9.48 28.54
N LYS A 172 5.05 -10.67 28.18
CA LYS A 172 5.38 -11.96 28.82
C LYS A 172 6.60 -12.63 28.19
N ALA A 173 7.03 -12.16 27.03
CA ALA A 173 8.21 -12.61 26.30
C ALA A 173 8.97 -11.42 25.71
N ASP A 174 10.30 -11.52 25.62
CA ASP A 174 11.18 -10.49 25.07
C ASP A 174 11.28 -10.57 23.52
N SER A 175 10.72 -11.60 22.92
CA SER A 175 10.74 -11.82 21.47
C SER A 175 9.57 -12.68 21.02
N VAL A 176 9.25 -12.61 19.72
CA VAL A 176 8.23 -13.45 19.08
C VAL A 176 8.84 -14.79 18.73
N SER A 177 8.49 -15.84 19.50
CA SER A 177 9.13 -17.16 19.37
C SER A 177 8.88 -17.86 18.04
N GLY A 178 7.83 -17.45 17.30
CA GLY A 178 7.50 -17.97 15.98
C GLY A 178 8.32 -17.37 14.84
N LEU A 179 9.23 -16.44 15.11
CA LEU A 179 10.12 -15.85 14.12
C LEU A 179 11.52 -16.44 14.23
N GLU A 180 11.78 -17.50 13.50
CA GLU A 180 13.06 -18.23 13.51
C GLU A 180 13.98 -17.65 12.42
N LYS A 181 14.98 -16.84 12.82
CA LYS A 181 16.02 -16.36 11.90
C LYS A 181 16.89 -17.54 11.46
N VAL A 182 16.88 -17.85 10.16
CA VAL A 182 17.70 -18.91 9.58
C VAL A 182 19.10 -18.39 9.23
N ASP A 183 19.16 -17.23 8.56
CA ASP A 183 20.38 -16.49 8.25
C ASP A 183 20.07 -15.00 8.09
N ASP A 184 21.03 -14.19 7.61
CA ASP A 184 20.84 -12.73 7.45
C ASP A 184 19.85 -12.34 6.34
N TYR A 185 19.34 -13.30 5.58
CA TYR A 185 18.42 -13.05 4.47
C TYR A 185 17.18 -13.93 4.51
N THR A 186 17.07 -14.83 5.50
CA THR A 186 16.00 -15.83 5.57
C THR A 186 15.43 -15.93 6.96
N VAL A 187 14.09 -15.89 7.07
CA VAL A 187 13.33 -16.17 8.30
C VAL A 187 12.30 -17.24 8.03
N LYS A 188 12.11 -18.14 8.98
CA LYS A 188 10.99 -19.07 9.03
C LYS A 188 9.97 -18.56 10.05
N ILE A 189 8.72 -18.44 9.62
CA ILE A 189 7.61 -17.96 10.43
C ILE A 189 6.74 -19.14 10.78
N HIS A 190 6.46 -19.33 12.07
CA HIS A 190 5.58 -20.37 12.58
C HIS A 190 4.22 -19.79 12.92
N PHE A 191 3.16 -20.39 12.37
CA PHE A 191 1.77 -19.96 12.58
C PHE A 191 1.02 -20.96 13.46
N LYS A 192 0.03 -20.47 14.21
CA LYS A 192 -0.91 -21.33 14.95
C LYS A 192 -1.81 -22.09 13.98
N GLU A 193 -2.26 -21.40 12.93
CA GLU A 193 -3.10 -21.95 11.87
C GLU A 193 -2.69 -21.41 10.50
N MET A 194 -2.97 -22.19 9.44
CA MET A 194 -2.75 -21.74 8.07
C MET A 194 -4.02 -21.90 7.25
N SER A 195 -4.25 -20.92 6.37
CA SER A 195 -5.37 -20.92 5.42
C SER A 195 -4.87 -20.62 4.00
N PRO A 196 -5.61 -21.04 2.95
CA PRO A 196 -5.27 -20.69 1.57
C PRO A 196 -5.23 -19.18 1.29
N SER A 197 -5.96 -18.38 2.07
CA SER A 197 -5.99 -16.91 1.94
C SER A 197 -4.64 -16.25 2.25
N MET A 198 -3.74 -16.92 2.98
CA MET A 198 -2.40 -16.41 3.26
C MET A 198 -1.56 -16.19 2.00
N GLN A 199 -1.94 -16.79 0.86
CA GLN A 199 -1.28 -16.61 -0.43
C GLN A 199 -1.82 -15.42 -1.23
N LEU A 200 -2.80 -14.69 -0.69
CA LEU A 200 -3.46 -13.57 -1.35
C LEU A 200 -3.07 -12.23 -0.71
N ALA A 201 -3.20 -11.15 -1.47
CA ALA A 201 -3.03 -9.80 -0.96
C ALA A 201 -3.98 -9.54 0.22
N GLY A 202 -3.46 -9.00 1.31
CA GLY A 202 -4.20 -8.83 2.57
C GLY A 202 -4.32 -10.12 3.39
N GLY A 203 -3.56 -11.15 3.05
CA GLY A 203 -3.43 -12.37 3.86
C GLY A 203 -2.52 -12.17 5.08
N SER A 204 -2.44 -13.19 5.90
CA SER A 204 -1.88 -13.18 7.26
C SER A 204 -0.34 -13.12 7.34
N VAL A 205 0.35 -12.66 6.29
CA VAL A 205 1.80 -12.51 6.29
C VAL A 205 2.15 -11.03 6.25
N CYS A 206 3.00 -10.59 7.18
CA CYS A 206 3.46 -9.20 7.22
C CYS A 206 4.08 -8.78 5.88
N ALA A 207 3.55 -7.73 5.29
CA ALA A 207 4.05 -7.16 4.05
C ALA A 207 5.03 -6.00 4.27
N TYR A 208 5.25 -5.62 5.53
CA TYR A 208 6.08 -4.47 5.91
C TYR A 208 7.50 -4.87 6.25
N ILE A 209 8.41 -3.93 6.05
CA ILE A 209 9.81 -4.02 6.46
C ILE A 209 10.23 -2.65 7.03
N MET A 210 10.92 -2.62 8.16
CA MET A 210 11.29 -1.39 8.84
C MET A 210 12.80 -1.28 9.04
N PRO A 211 13.41 -0.09 8.85
CA PRO A 211 14.86 0.11 9.06
C PRO A 211 15.21 0.02 10.55
N LYS A 212 15.53 -1.20 11.00
CA LYS A 212 15.87 -1.50 12.40
C LYS A 212 16.98 -0.62 12.93
N HIS A 213 17.97 -0.27 12.10
CA HIS A 213 19.08 0.59 12.49
C HIS A 213 18.66 2.00 12.90
N ILE A 214 17.47 2.46 12.43
CA ILE A 214 16.87 3.75 12.82
C ILE A 214 16.03 3.58 14.09
N PHE A 215 15.09 2.62 14.08
CA PHE A 215 14.02 2.60 15.08
C PHE A 215 14.34 1.85 16.36
N LYS A 216 15.33 0.95 16.36
CA LYS A 216 15.67 0.12 17.53
C LYS A 216 16.03 0.92 18.79
N ASP A 217 16.53 2.15 18.64
CA ASP A 217 16.99 3.01 19.74
C ASP A 217 15.98 4.14 20.04
N ILE A 218 14.84 4.21 19.33
CA ILE A 218 13.77 5.18 19.55
C ILE A 218 12.63 4.46 20.28
N PRO A 219 12.14 4.98 21.43
CA PRO A 219 10.95 4.42 22.07
C PRO A 219 9.75 4.43 21.12
N GLU A 220 9.02 3.34 21.05
CA GLU A 220 7.93 3.15 20.08
C GLU A 220 6.84 4.22 20.19
N ALA A 221 6.49 4.62 21.40
CA ALA A 221 5.55 5.71 21.66
C ALA A 221 5.98 7.09 21.10
N GLU A 222 7.23 7.23 20.66
CA GLU A 222 7.77 8.45 20.06
C GLU A 222 7.88 8.36 18.52
N TRP A 223 7.67 7.18 17.92
CA TRP A 223 7.88 6.98 16.48
C TRP A 223 7.01 7.91 15.63
N GLU A 224 5.71 8.00 15.90
CA GLU A 224 4.80 8.86 15.14
C GLU A 224 5.15 10.35 15.16
N LYS A 225 5.96 10.80 16.14
CA LYS A 225 6.40 12.18 16.26
C LYS A 225 7.77 12.41 15.61
N SER A 226 8.43 11.34 15.22
CA SER A 226 9.81 11.41 14.75
C SER A 226 9.90 11.92 13.31
N ASP A 227 11.00 12.61 12.98
CA ASP A 227 11.34 13.04 11.63
C ASP A 227 11.53 11.83 10.68
N TYR A 228 11.77 10.63 11.22
CA TYR A 228 11.90 9.39 10.46
C TYR A 228 10.54 8.83 10.03
N VAL A 229 9.45 9.27 10.62
CA VAL A 229 8.08 8.91 10.23
C VAL A 229 7.40 10.06 9.49
N ARG A 230 7.61 11.32 9.95
CA ARG A 230 6.87 12.50 9.45
C ARG A 230 7.71 13.50 8.67
N GLY A 231 9.00 13.31 8.58
CA GLY A 231 9.91 14.33 8.09
C GLY A 231 10.73 13.87 6.89
N THR A 232 11.63 14.75 6.50
CA THR A 232 12.57 14.51 5.39
C THR A 232 13.65 13.47 5.72
N LYS A 233 13.70 13.01 6.98
CA LYS A 233 14.61 11.92 7.39
C LYS A 233 14.01 10.53 7.20
N PHE A 234 12.84 10.42 6.56
CA PHE A 234 12.26 9.13 6.23
C PHE A 234 13.25 8.27 5.43
N VAL A 235 13.42 7.03 5.86
CA VAL A 235 14.29 6.03 5.22
C VAL A 235 13.42 4.87 4.76
N GLY A 236 13.31 4.70 3.44
CA GLY A 236 12.49 3.65 2.83
C GLY A 236 13.20 2.97 1.67
N LEU A 237 12.51 2.07 1.00
CA LEU A 237 13.02 1.26 -0.11
C LEU A 237 12.44 1.67 -1.48
N GLY A 238 11.63 2.72 -1.53
CA GLY A 238 10.92 3.15 -2.74
C GLY A 238 11.81 3.85 -3.77
N GLN A 239 11.18 4.22 -4.89
CA GLN A 239 11.84 4.87 -6.03
C GLN A 239 12.39 6.26 -5.69
N PHE A 240 11.80 6.90 -4.68
CA PHE A 240 12.09 8.30 -4.34
C PHE A 240 12.37 8.45 -2.86
N LYS A 241 13.00 9.60 -2.53
CA LYS A 241 13.24 10.10 -1.18
C LYS A 241 12.54 11.44 -1.01
N ILE A 242 12.16 11.78 0.21
CA ILE A 242 11.56 13.08 0.52
C ILE A 242 12.65 14.16 0.52
N GLU A 243 12.50 15.18 -0.33
CA GLU A 243 13.36 16.37 -0.33
C GLU A 243 12.79 17.46 0.58
N SER A 244 11.48 17.72 0.48
CA SER A 244 10.82 18.75 1.29
C SER A 244 9.33 18.45 1.47
N ILE A 245 8.73 19.03 2.51
CA ILE A 245 7.33 18.87 2.89
C ILE A 245 6.73 20.24 3.19
N VAL A 246 5.57 20.51 2.62
CA VAL A 246 4.63 21.54 3.09
C VAL A 246 3.48 20.80 3.75
N ASN A 247 3.44 20.83 5.08
CA ASN A 247 2.54 19.97 5.87
C ASN A 247 1.08 20.05 5.42
N GLY A 248 0.52 18.89 5.09
CA GLY A 248 -0.84 18.75 4.63
C GLY A 248 -1.12 19.21 3.20
N GLU A 249 -0.16 19.84 2.53
CA GLU A 249 -0.34 20.45 1.21
C GLU A 249 0.44 19.72 0.12
N SER A 250 1.77 19.56 0.31
CA SER A 250 2.61 18.98 -0.73
C SER A 250 3.87 18.31 -0.21
N VAL A 251 4.38 17.37 -1.00
CA VAL A 251 5.67 16.70 -0.78
C VAL A 251 6.48 16.74 -2.08
N THR A 252 7.73 17.18 -1.98
CA THR A 252 8.69 17.11 -3.09
C THR A 252 9.59 15.90 -2.90
N LEU A 253 9.65 15.05 -3.91
CA LEU A 253 10.41 13.82 -3.93
C LEU A 253 11.54 13.92 -4.96
N VAL A 254 12.69 13.31 -4.63
CA VAL A 254 13.85 13.14 -5.52
C VAL A 254 14.21 11.67 -5.68
N PRO A 255 14.85 11.27 -6.78
CA PRO A 255 15.22 9.88 -7.01
C PRO A 255 16.03 9.27 -5.87
N ASN A 256 15.69 8.03 -5.51
CA ASN A 256 16.49 7.21 -4.62
C ASN A 256 17.58 6.49 -5.46
N GLU A 257 18.83 6.83 -5.22
CA GLU A 257 19.99 6.25 -5.92
C GLU A 257 20.21 4.77 -5.60
N HIS A 258 19.61 4.28 -4.52
CA HIS A 258 19.71 2.89 -4.06
C HIS A 258 18.51 2.03 -4.45
N TYR A 259 17.53 2.59 -5.20
CA TYR A 259 16.36 1.84 -5.60
C TYR A 259 16.70 0.61 -6.43
N TYR A 260 16.30 -0.57 -5.99
CA TYR A 260 16.75 -1.85 -6.53
C TYR A 260 16.25 -2.14 -7.97
N LYS A 261 15.17 -1.51 -8.42
CA LYS A 261 14.67 -1.59 -9.80
C LYS A 261 15.33 -0.56 -10.74
N GLY A 262 16.24 0.26 -10.21
CA GLY A 262 16.97 1.28 -10.95
C GLY A 262 16.50 2.71 -10.68
N VAL A 263 17.41 3.66 -10.76
CA VAL A 263 17.17 5.06 -10.44
C VAL A 263 16.15 5.69 -11.38
N ALA A 264 15.18 6.40 -10.83
CA ALA A 264 14.20 7.14 -11.61
C ALA A 264 14.87 8.19 -12.53
N LYS A 265 14.28 8.46 -13.69
CA LYS A 265 14.86 9.35 -14.70
C LYS A 265 14.43 10.80 -14.58
N VAL A 266 13.32 11.07 -13.89
CA VAL A 266 12.86 12.42 -13.56
C VAL A 266 13.74 13.00 -12.45
N ASP A 267 13.94 14.31 -12.45
CA ASP A 267 14.70 14.97 -11.37
C ASP A 267 13.88 15.11 -10.10
N LYS A 268 12.57 15.31 -10.24
CA LYS A 268 11.65 15.53 -9.11
C LYS A 268 10.26 15.01 -9.40
N VAL A 269 9.55 14.63 -8.34
CA VAL A 269 8.10 14.48 -8.32
C VAL A 269 7.56 15.43 -7.26
N ILE A 270 6.59 16.28 -7.63
CA ILE A 270 5.87 17.13 -6.69
C ILE A 270 4.47 16.53 -6.55
N MET A 271 4.15 16.08 -5.35
CA MET A 271 2.82 15.58 -5.01
C MET A 271 2.07 16.66 -4.24
N GLU A 272 0.92 17.08 -4.74
CA GLU A 272 0.12 18.17 -4.15
C GLU A 272 -1.30 17.69 -3.88
N VAL A 273 -1.85 18.03 -2.71
CA VAL A 273 -3.25 17.74 -2.38
C VAL A 273 -4.15 18.71 -3.14
N VAL A 274 -5.05 18.15 -3.94
CA VAL A 274 -6.00 18.91 -4.75
C VAL A 274 -7.42 18.51 -4.41
N SER A 275 -8.28 19.48 -4.15
CA SER A 275 -9.70 19.22 -3.90
C SER A 275 -10.36 18.50 -5.08
N PRO A 276 -11.22 17.49 -4.83
CA PRO A 276 -12.02 16.86 -5.87
C PRO A 276 -12.80 17.86 -6.73
N ASP A 277 -13.24 18.98 -6.17
CA ASP A 277 -14.00 20.00 -6.90
C ASP A 277 -13.15 20.76 -7.92
N ASN A 278 -11.84 20.84 -7.73
CA ASN A 278 -10.92 21.58 -8.57
C ASN A 278 -10.19 20.73 -9.61
N ILE A 279 -10.04 19.42 -9.37
CA ILE A 279 -9.13 18.59 -10.17
C ILE A 279 -9.42 18.60 -11.69
N VAL A 280 -10.70 18.63 -12.09
CA VAL A 280 -11.06 18.66 -13.51
C VAL A 280 -10.55 19.94 -14.18
N SER A 281 -10.69 21.09 -13.52
CA SER A 281 -10.20 22.37 -14.03
C SER A 281 -8.67 22.42 -14.07
N GLU A 282 -8.02 21.86 -13.07
CA GLU A 282 -6.55 21.79 -12.98
C GLU A 282 -5.96 20.89 -14.08
N MET A 283 -6.56 19.72 -14.32
CA MET A 283 -6.15 18.83 -15.41
C MET A 283 -6.41 19.44 -16.78
N LYS A 284 -7.53 20.12 -16.96
CA LYS A 284 -7.84 20.85 -18.19
C LYS A 284 -6.83 21.97 -18.47
N ALA A 285 -6.36 22.64 -17.44
CA ALA A 285 -5.34 23.69 -17.54
C ALA A 285 -3.93 23.14 -17.77
N GLY A 286 -3.71 21.82 -17.58
CA GLY A 286 -2.39 21.20 -17.69
C GLY A 286 -1.47 21.50 -16.51
N ASN A 287 -2.04 21.77 -15.32
CA ASN A 287 -1.27 22.07 -14.13
C ASN A 287 -0.67 20.83 -13.47
N TYR A 288 -1.19 19.64 -13.77
CA TYR A 288 -0.71 18.34 -13.29
C TYR A 288 -0.53 17.36 -14.45
N ASP A 289 0.45 16.46 -14.28
CA ASP A 289 0.77 15.40 -15.24
C ASP A 289 -0.02 14.11 -14.95
N ILE A 290 -0.31 13.85 -13.66
CA ILE A 290 -1.02 12.64 -13.20
C ILE A 290 -2.04 13.03 -12.14
N ALA A 291 -3.22 12.40 -12.20
CA ALA A 291 -4.25 12.47 -11.17
C ALA A 291 -5.16 11.25 -11.20
N THR A 292 -5.71 10.87 -10.05
CA THR A 292 -6.86 9.95 -9.99
C THR A 292 -8.14 10.75 -10.06
N MET A 293 -8.92 10.59 -11.14
CA MET A 293 -10.13 11.39 -11.37
C MET A 293 -11.33 10.82 -10.61
N PRO A 294 -12.15 11.68 -9.96
CA PRO A 294 -13.37 11.22 -9.27
C PRO A 294 -14.39 10.67 -10.26
N ASN A 295 -14.87 9.44 -10.02
CA ASN A 295 -15.90 8.80 -10.87
C ASN A 295 -17.20 9.65 -10.95
N SER A 296 -17.57 10.32 -9.86
CA SER A 296 -18.75 11.19 -9.80
C SER A 296 -18.69 12.38 -10.78
N GLN A 297 -17.51 12.73 -11.27
CA GLN A 297 -17.31 13.85 -12.20
C GLN A 297 -16.98 13.37 -13.63
N TYR A 298 -17.17 12.10 -13.94
CA TYR A 298 -16.80 11.48 -15.22
C TYR A 298 -17.28 12.29 -16.42
N GLU A 299 -18.52 12.76 -16.42
CA GLU A 299 -19.10 13.56 -17.52
C GLU A 299 -18.34 14.88 -17.78
N ALA A 300 -17.67 15.42 -16.77
CA ALA A 300 -16.92 16.68 -16.91
C ALA A 300 -15.53 16.50 -17.51
N TYR A 301 -14.95 15.30 -17.45
CA TYR A 301 -13.59 15.07 -17.94
C TYR A 301 -13.45 14.03 -19.05
N LYS A 302 -14.49 13.24 -19.35
CA LYS A 302 -14.44 12.15 -20.35
C LYS A 302 -13.98 12.57 -21.74
N ASP A 303 -14.20 13.84 -22.12
CA ASP A 303 -13.91 14.39 -23.43
C ASP A 303 -12.69 15.34 -23.43
N LEU A 304 -11.88 15.36 -22.36
CA LEU A 304 -10.63 16.10 -22.33
C LEU A 304 -9.65 15.54 -23.37
N THR A 305 -9.08 16.41 -24.17
CA THR A 305 -8.18 16.05 -25.29
C THR A 305 -6.70 16.15 -24.95
N ASN A 306 -6.38 16.78 -23.82
CA ASN A 306 -5.01 17.00 -23.35
C ASN A 306 -4.54 15.92 -22.34
N VAL A 307 -5.38 14.93 -22.05
CA VAL A 307 -5.08 13.83 -21.15
C VAL A 307 -5.44 12.48 -21.78
N THR A 308 -4.77 11.43 -21.34
CA THR A 308 -5.15 10.05 -21.65
C THR A 308 -5.82 9.45 -20.42
N LEU A 309 -7.06 8.99 -20.60
CA LEU A 309 -7.79 8.32 -19.53
C LEU A 309 -7.39 6.84 -19.48
N LEU A 310 -6.96 6.41 -18.31
CA LEU A 310 -6.71 5.01 -18.00
C LEU A 310 -7.77 4.55 -17.00
N SER A 311 -8.12 3.27 -17.03
CA SER A 311 -9.01 2.69 -16.04
C SER A 311 -8.41 1.44 -15.44
N ALA A 312 -8.53 1.32 -14.11
CA ALA A 312 -8.22 0.10 -13.39
C ALA A 312 -9.48 -0.38 -12.66
N GLN A 313 -9.65 -1.69 -12.58
CA GLN A 313 -10.72 -2.23 -11.78
C GLN A 313 -10.36 -2.07 -10.31
N ALA A 314 -11.16 -1.30 -9.56
CA ALA A 314 -11.01 -1.20 -8.13
C ALA A 314 -11.38 -2.55 -7.48
N SER A 315 -10.46 -3.11 -6.68
CA SER A 315 -10.74 -4.28 -5.84
C SER A 315 -11.30 -3.80 -4.50
N ALA A 316 -12.38 -3.02 -4.54
CA ALA A 316 -13.01 -2.42 -3.39
C ALA A 316 -14.53 -2.58 -3.48
N TYR A 317 -15.17 -2.54 -2.34
CA TYR A 317 -16.62 -2.43 -2.24
C TYR A 317 -16.97 -1.28 -1.30
N GLU A 318 -18.09 -0.63 -1.58
CA GLU A 318 -18.64 0.39 -0.70
C GLU A 318 -19.77 -0.20 0.13
N TYR A 319 -19.90 0.26 1.35
CA TYR A 319 -20.96 -0.19 2.25
C TYR A 319 -21.50 0.95 3.10
N ILE A 320 -22.74 0.80 3.54
CA ILE A 320 -23.34 1.68 4.53
C ILE A 320 -23.22 1.01 5.90
N GLY A 321 -22.38 1.60 6.75
CA GLY A 321 -22.25 1.19 8.15
C GLY A 321 -23.30 1.87 9.02
N PHE A 322 -24.00 1.10 9.87
CA PHE A 322 -24.94 1.66 10.84
C PHE A 322 -24.30 1.76 12.22
N HIS A 323 -24.32 2.96 12.79
CA HIS A 323 -23.83 3.19 14.13
C HIS A 323 -24.90 2.79 15.15
N LEU A 324 -24.66 1.70 15.88
CA LEU A 324 -25.63 1.10 16.82
C LEU A 324 -25.40 1.45 18.29
N GLY A 325 -24.55 2.42 18.57
CA GLY A 325 -24.20 2.79 19.93
C GLY A 325 -23.14 3.87 19.98
N LYS A 326 -22.15 3.71 20.81
CA LYS A 326 -21.03 4.65 20.95
C LYS A 326 -19.71 3.92 21.17
N TYR A 327 -18.63 4.55 20.73
CA TYR A 327 -17.29 4.09 21.03
C TYR A 327 -16.91 4.48 22.45
N ASP A 328 -16.53 3.49 23.25
CA ASP A 328 -15.98 3.70 24.57
C ASP A 328 -14.46 3.81 24.49
N LYS A 329 -13.95 5.01 24.74
CA LYS A 329 -12.52 5.30 24.67
C LYS A 329 -11.69 4.63 25.78
N GLU A 330 -12.31 4.30 26.92
CA GLU A 330 -11.60 3.68 28.05
C GLU A 330 -11.36 2.19 27.78
N THR A 331 -12.33 1.52 27.17
CA THR A 331 -12.22 0.09 26.86
C THR A 331 -11.78 -0.21 25.42
N GLY A 332 -11.70 0.82 24.56
CA GLY A 332 -11.39 0.65 23.13
C GLY A 332 -12.45 -0.14 22.35
N LYS A 333 -13.70 -0.20 22.85
CA LYS A 333 -14.75 -1.04 22.26
C LYS A 333 -15.97 -0.24 21.85
N ASN A 334 -16.68 -0.74 20.83
CA ASN A 334 -18.01 -0.25 20.49
C ASN A 334 -19.04 -0.85 21.46
N VAL A 335 -19.74 -0.01 22.20
CA VAL A 335 -20.83 -0.40 23.11
C VAL A 335 -22.15 -0.19 22.39
N THR A 336 -22.85 -1.29 22.12
CA THR A 336 -24.16 -1.27 21.45
C THR A 336 -25.24 -0.74 22.41
N ASP A 337 -26.03 0.23 21.95
CA ASP A 337 -27.23 0.71 22.65
C ASP A 337 -28.48 0.16 21.94
N PRO A 338 -29.26 -0.71 22.58
CA PRO A 338 -30.46 -1.26 21.98
C PRO A 338 -31.56 -0.19 21.73
N ASN A 339 -31.44 0.99 22.36
CA ASN A 339 -32.34 2.12 22.16
C ASN A 339 -31.84 3.11 21.10
N ALA A 340 -30.66 2.88 20.52
CA ALA A 340 -30.18 3.70 19.42
C ALA A 340 -31.15 3.60 18.23
N LYS A 341 -31.40 4.72 17.55
CA LYS A 341 -32.33 4.78 16.41
C LYS A 341 -32.01 3.70 15.35
N MET A 342 -30.72 3.48 15.09
CA MET A 342 -30.26 2.47 14.10
C MET A 342 -30.23 1.04 14.65
N ALA A 343 -30.58 0.82 15.93
CA ALA A 343 -30.78 -0.53 16.47
C ALA A 343 -32.06 -1.19 15.93
N ASP A 344 -33.05 -0.41 15.46
CA ASP A 344 -34.22 -0.92 14.79
C ASP A 344 -33.90 -1.58 13.45
N VAL A 345 -34.03 -2.91 13.40
CA VAL A 345 -33.73 -3.72 12.22
C VAL A 345 -34.63 -3.33 11.02
N LYS A 346 -35.91 -3.02 11.29
CA LYS A 346 -36.85 -2.66 10.21
C LYS A 346 -36.48 -1.34 9.57
N LEU A 347 -36.00 -0.38 10.37
CA LEU A 347 -35.48 0.89 9.83
C LEU A 347 -34.28 0.65 8.91
N ARG A 348 -33.31 -0.14 9.34
CA ARG A 348 -32.15 -0.47 8.48
C ARG A 348 -32.53 -1.19 7.19
N GLN A 349 -33.48 -2.15 7.28
CA GLN A 349 -34.02 -2.84 6.10
C GLN A 349 -34.73 -1.86 5.16
N ALA A 350 -35.54 -0.95 5.69
CA ALA A 350 -36.22 0.06 4.88
C ALA A 350 -35.23 0.97 4.15
N MET A 351 -34.12 1.36 4.81
CA MET A 351 -33.04 2.13 4.18
C MET A 351 -32.36 1.34 3.06
N ALA A 352 -32.10 0.04 3.28
CA ALA A 352 -31.51 -0.81 2.24
C ALA A 352 -32.43 -0.94 1.01
N TYR A 353 -33.74 -1.09 1.20
CA TYR A 353 -34.71 -1.12 0.08
C TYR A 353 -34.89 0.22 -0.64
N ALA A 354 -34.47 1.32 -0.02
CA ALA A 354 -34.54 2.65 -0.63
C ALA A 354 -33.32 2.99 -1.50
N LEU A 355 -32.30 2.13 -1.51
CA LEU A 355 -31.12 2.30 -2.36
C LEU A 355 -31.44 1.81 -3.77
N ASP A 356 -31.11 2.65 -4.75
CA ASP A 356 -31.02 2.27 -6.15
C ASP A 356 -29.59 1.72 -6.36
N ILE A 357 -29.52 0.43 -6.66
CA ILE A 357 -28.24 -0.30 -6.80
C ILE A 357 -28.00 -0.78 -8.24
N ASP A 358 -28.85 -0.39 -9.19
CA ASP A 358 -28.73 -0.72 -10.61
C ASP A 358 -27.76 0.20 -11.37
#